data_a84dd8db80d296e85551532af077a751
#
_entry.id   a84dd8db80d296e85551532af077a751
#
_cell.length_a   1.000
_cell.length_b   1.000
_cell.length_c   1.000
_cell.angle_alpha   90.00
_cell.angle_beta   90.00
_cell.angle_gamma   90.00
#
_symmetry.space_group_name_H-M   'P 1'
#
loop_
_entity.id
_entity.type
_entity.pdbx_description
1 polymer ?
#
loop_
_entity_poly.entity_id
_entity_poly.type
_entity_poly.pdbx_seq_one_letter_code
_entity_poly.pdbx_strand_id
1 'polypeptide(L)'
;MNLHQFAETHEVTNQPPSLDGANLYRIDLPLQEWSRRFGAGWAESRIDAYGALAGGPLMEAGFLANQNKPVFSSHDRYGHRIDLVEFHPAYHELMRTAIEHGLTSLPWAHPQSGAHVARASMTYLHSQAEAGSGCPLTMTFASVPAMRLQPDLAEQWLPKILATEYDPRNVGMAHKAGVTIGMAMTEKQGGTDVRANTTKAYPVGASGPGQAYELVGHKWFCSAPMCDAFLTLAQTDKGLTCFLLPRHRPDDTRNQFYIQRLKNKLGNCSNASSEVEFRGALAWMVGEEGRGVPTIIEMVAMTRFDCMVGSSSLMRQALTQASHHCAHRMVGGKLLSEQPLMQNVLADLALESEAALALSLRMGKALDHLDDEHEAKFARLVTAVGKYWICKRAPAMINEAAECMGGAGYVEDSILPRLYREAPVNSTWEGSGNVQCLDVLRALSKESGVLDVLFSELGDGHGDKRLAAHISQLQAAFKDTSDIQYRARQLTEDIALGLQAKLLLEAGNSAVSDAFLASRLGSAGRVYGALPRGVEVEAIVARSTPLL
;
A
#
# COMPACT_ATOMS: atom_id res chain seq x y z
N MET A 1 27.55 5.25 55.26
CA MET A 1 26.53 4.61 54.42
C MET A 1 26.66 5.19 53.02
N ASN A 2 26.86 4.33 52.03
CA ASN A 2 26.98 4.80 50.64
C ASN A 2 25.55 5.04 50.12
N LEU A 3 25.15 6.30 49.97
CA LEU A 3 23.80 6.69 49.55
C LEU A 3 23.44 6.13 48.15
N HIS A 4 24.43 5.76 47.33
CA HIS A 4 24.21 5.13 46.03
C HIS A 4 23.57 3.76 46.12
N GLN A 5 23.76 3.00 47.21
CA GLN A 5 23.08 1.71 47.43
C GLN A 5 21.56 1.86 47.63
N PHE A 6 21.07 3.05 47.94
CA PHE A 6 19.65 3.33 48.09
C PHE A 6 19.05 4.08 46.89
N ALA A 7 19.85 4.34 45.83
CA ALA A 7 19.39 5.03 44.64
C ALA A 7 18.77 4.05 43.62
N GLU A 8 19.16 2.79 43.62
CA GLU A 8 18.52 1.75 42.79
C GLU A 8 17.20 1.29 43.43
N THR A 9 16.10 1.57 42.75
CA THR A 9 14.76 1.26 43.25
C THR A 9 14.29 -0.15 42.86
N HIS A 10 14.81 -0.73 41.75
CA HIS A 10 14.44 -2.02 41.21
C HIS A 10 15.48 -2.51 40.19
N GLU A 11 15.38 -3.80 39.87
CA GLU A 11 16.06 -4.43 38.73
C GLU A 11 15.08 -4.58 37.56
N VAL A 12 15.52 -4.30 36.33
CA VAL A 12 14.69 -4.47 35.14
C VAL A 12 14.65 -5.95 34.76
N THR A 13 13.47 -6.57 34.86
CA THR A 13 13.22 -7.98 34.55
C THR A 13 11.99 -8.14 33.69
N ASN A 14 11.77 -9.33 33.14
CA ASN A 14 10.54 -9.71 32.43
C ASN A 14 10.23 -8.80 31.24
N GLN A 15 11.25 -8.39 30.49
CA GLN A 15 11.13 -7.62 29.25
C GLN A 15 11.59 -8.47 28.06
N PRO A 16 10.96 -8.31 26.88
CA PRO A 16 11.45 -8.97 25.67
C PRO A 16 12.83 -8.40 25.26
N PRO A 17 13.69 -9.21 24.61
CA PRO A 17 14.87 -8.66 23.95
C PRO A 17 14.46 -7.74 22.82
N SER A 18 15.39 -6.87 22.38
CA SER A 18 15.12 -5.96 21.25
C SER A 18 14.96 -6.75 19.94
N LEU A 19 14.07 -6.27 19.07
CA LEU A 19 13.97 -6.68 17.67
C LEU A 19 14.82 -5.80 16.74
N ASP A 20 15.53 -4.81 17.27
CA ASP A 20 16.31 -3.88 16.46
C ASP A 20 17.40 -4.62 15.67
N GLY A 21 17.45 -4.35 14.37
CA GLY A 21 18.39 -4.99 13.46
C GLY A 21 17.99 -6.39 12.99
N ALA A 22 16.87 -6.92 13.43
CA ALA A 22 16.36 -8.21 12.93
C ALA A 22 16.04 -8.12 11.43
N ASN A 23 16.52 -9.10 10.65
CA ASN A 23 16.17 -9.17 9.23
C ASN A 23 14.68 -9.54 9.06
N LEU A 24 13.86 -8.57 8.62
CA LEU A 24 12.41 -8.74 8.50
C LEU A 24 11.99 -9.82 7.49
N TYR A 25 12.82 -10.16 6.51
CA TYR A 25 12.57 -11.28 5.60
C TYR A 25 12.81 -12.63 6.30
N ARG A 26 13.90 -12.76 7.02
CA ARG A 26 14.30 -14.04 7.68
C ARG A 26 13.36 -14.45 8.79
N ILE A 27 12.76 -13.48 9.48
CA ILE A 27 11.76 -13.73 10.56
C ILE A 27 10.32 -13.84 10.04
N ASP A 28 10.10 -13.78 8.72
CA ASP A 28 8.78 -13.86 8.09
C ASP A 28 8.68 -15.10 7.18
N LEU A 29 8.41 -16.26 7.78
CA LEU A 29 8.25 -17.52 7.05
C LEU A 29 7.13 -17.44 6.00
N PRO A 30 5.92 -16.89 6.28
CA PRO A 30 4.91 -16.68 5.26
C PRO A 30 5.40 -15.89 4.04
N LEU A 31 6.13 -14.78 4.23
CA LEU A 31 6.66 -14.00 3.12
C LEU A 31 7.63 -14.82 2.24
N GLN A 32 8.52 -15.62 2.86
CA GLN A 32 9.45 -16.48 2.13
C GLN A 32 8.72 -17.52 1.27
N GLU A 33 7.71 -18.18 1.83
CA GLU A 33 6.95 -19.22 1.14
C GLU A 33 6.09 -18.64 0.02
N TRP A 34 5.34 -17.56 0.27
CA TRP A 34 4.45 -16.96 -0.70
C TRP A 34 5.19 -16.27 -1.84
N SER A 35 6.31 -15.60 -1.57
CA SER A 35 7.14 -14.98 -2.62
C SER A 35 7.72 -16.02 -3.58
N ARG A 36 8.22 -17.15 -3.06
CA ARG A 36 8.72 -18.27 -3.89
C ARG A 36 7.58 -18.91 -4.69
N ARG A 37 6.44 -19.17 -4.04
CA ARG A 37 5.26 -19.77 -4.68
C ARG A 37 4.78 -18.99 -5.88
N PHE A 38 4.81 -17.67 -5.83
CA PHE A 38 4.36 -16.80 -6.92
C PHE A 38 5.48 -16.32 -7.84
N GLY A 39 6.63 -17.01 -7.84
CA GLY A 39 7.66 -16.87 -8.87
C GLY A 39 8.80 -15.91 -8.55
N ALA A 40 8.87 -15.32 -7.35
CA ALA A 40 9.95 -14.40 -6.97
C ALA A 40 11.20 -15.10 -6.41
N GLY A 41 11.33 -16.43 -6.50
CA GLY A 41 12.47 -17.17 -5.98
C GLY A 41 13.82 -16.73 -6.56
N TRP A 42 13.85 -16.25 -7.80
CA TRP A 42 15.05 -15.69 -8.43
C TRP A 42 15.56 -14.40 -7.75
N ALA A 43 14.67 -13.67 -7.07
CA ALA A 43 14.98 -12.42 -6.38
C ALA A 43 15.20 -12.60 -4.87
N GLU A 44 15.24 -13.84 -4.36
CA GLU A 44 15.24 -14.12 -2.93
C GLU A 44 16.42 -13.44 -2.20
N SER A 45 17.63 -13.51 -2.75
CA SER A 45 18.80 -12.84 -2.15
C SER A 45 18.66 -11.32 -2.10
N ARG A 46 17.96 -10.72 -3.08
CA ARG A 46 17.65 -9.29 -3.10
C ARG A 46 16.60 -8.92 -2.04
N ILE A 47 15.57 -9.74 -1.89
CA ILE A 47 14.51 -9.56 -0.88
C ILE A 47 15.10 -9.73 0.53
N ASP A 48 15.97 -10.74 0.73
CA ASP A 48 16.66 -10.97 2.00
C ASP A 48 17.55 -9.79 2.39
N ALA A 49 18.36 -9.29 1.44
CA ALA A 49 19.19 -8.11 1.67
C ALA A 49 18.34 -6.88 2.04
N TYR A 50 17.19 -6.68 1.36
CA TYR A 50 16.27 -5.60 1.68
C TYR A 50 15.61 -5.77 3.05
N GLY A 51 15.33 -7.01 3.47
CA GLY A 51 14.82 -7.34 4.80
C GLY A 51 15.76 -6.93 5.93
N ALA A 52 17.08 -7.08 5.72
CA ALA A 52 18.09 -6.61 6.68
C ALA A 52 18.10 -5.07 6.77
N LEU A 53 18.00 -4.36 5.64
CA LEU A 53 17.90 -2.90 5.62
C LEU A 53 16.64 -2.42 6.32
N ALA A 54 15.50 -3.06 6.03
CA ALA A 54 14.20 -2.68 6.58
C ALA A 54 14.11 -2.86 8.10
N GLY A 55 14.67 -3.94 8.64
CA GLY A 55 14.68 -4.19 10.08
C GLY A 55 15.79 -3.47 10.86
N GLY A 56 16.76 -2.90 10.15
CA GLY A 56 17.87 -2.14 10.70
C GLY A 56 17.76 -0.63 10.39
N PRO A 57 18.61 -0.10 9.51
CA PRO A 57 18.75 1.34 9.30
C PRO A 57 17.46 2.03 8.85
N LEU A 58 16.60 1.37 8.06
CA LEU A 58 15.34 1.98 7.61
C LEU A 58 14.30 2.07 8.74
N MET A 59 14.32 1.16 9.71
CA MET A 59 13.47 1.24 10.90
C MET A 59 13.79 2.48 11.71
N GLU A 60 15.07 2.73 11.98
CA GLU A 60 15.54 3.93 12.67
C GLU A 60 15.21 5.21 11.88
N ALA A 61 15.52 5.22 10.58
CA ALA A 61 15.16 6.32 9.70
C ALA A 61 13.65 6.59 9.69
N GLY A 62 12.82 5.56 9.77
CA GLY A 62 11.36 5.67 9.89
C GLY A 62 10.90 6.40 11.14
N PHE A 63 11.48 6.11 12.31
CA PHE A 63 11.20 6.87 13.53
C PHE A 63 11.61 8.33 13.40
N LEU A 64 12.85 8.58 12.94
CA LEU A 64 13.36 9.94 12.77
C LEU A 64 12.54 10.78 11.79
N ALA A 65 12.17 10.21 10.64
CA ALA A 65 11.38 10.90 9.62
C ALA A 65 9.96 11.25 10.11
N ASN A 66 9.33 10.39 10.92
CA ASN A 66 7.99 10.65 11.46
C ASN A 66 7.99 11.64 12.62
N GLN A 67 9.04 11.67 13.44
CA GLN A 67 9.23 12.67 14.50
C GLN A 67 9.54 14.05 13.92
N ASN A 68 10.29 14.12 12.82
CA ASN A 68 10.70 15.35 12.16
C ASN A 68 9.89 15.54 10.85
N LYS A 69 8.66 16.03 11.00
CA LYS A 69 7.73 16.23 9.88
C LYS A 69 8.28 17.25 8.87
N PRO A 70 7.88 17.14 7.57
CA PRO A 70 8.26 18.10 6.54
C PRO A 70 7.88 19.54 6.90
N VAL A 71 8.75 20.48 6.54
CA VAL A 71 8.57 21.92 6.78
C VAL A 71 8.38 22.64 5.45
N PHE A 72 7.34 23.46 5.37
CA PHE A 72 7.02 24.23 4.17
C PHE A 72 7.45 25.70 4.31
N SER A 73 8.22 26.18 3.34
CA SER A 73 8.61 27.58 3.17
C SER A 73 8.02 28.11 1.86
N SER A 74 7.02 28.98 1.96
CA SER A 74 6.37 29.60 0.80
C SER A 74 7.26 30.66 0.14
N HIS A 75 8.01 31.43 0.92
CA HIS A 75 8.88 32.53 0.47
C HIS A 75 10.26 32.45 1.15
N ASP A 76 11.26 32.99 0.46
CA ASP A 76 12.57 33.22 1.06
C ASP A 76 12.57 34.46 1.96
N ARG A 77 13.71 34.77 2.58
CA ARG A 77 13.88 35.94 3.46
C ARG A 77 13.72 37.29 2.77
N TYR A 78 13.76 37.30 1.44
CA TYR A 78 13.62 38.52 0.62
C TYR A 78 12.22 38.70 0.04
N GLY A 79 11.29 37.76 0.31
CA GLY A 79 9.92 37.77 -0.19
C GLY A 79 9.71 37.12 -1.55
N HIS A 80 10.74 36.50 -2.13
CA HIS A 80 10.56 35.71 -3.36
C HIS A 80 9.87 34.39 -3.03
N ARG A 81 8.87 34.04 -3.83
CA ARG A 81 8.15 32.78 -3.64
C ARG A 81 9.02 31.60 -4.07
N ILE A 82 9.22 30.62 -3.17
CA ILE A 82 10.08 29.45 -3.40
C ILE A 82 9.31 28.12 -3.38
N ASP A 83 8.18 28.03 -2.67
CA ASP A 83 7.36 26.82 -2.52
C ASP A 83 8.21 25.57 -2.23
N LEU A 84 9.08 25.67 -1.24
CA LEU A 84 10.01 24.61 -0.86
C LEU A 84 9.44 23.80 0.31
N VAL A 85 9.44 22.48 0.19
CA VAL A 85 9.23 21.57 1.29
C VAL A 85 10.53 20.86 1.62
N GLU A 86 11.01 21.04 2.82
CA GLU A 86 12.23 20.42 3.32
C GLU A 86 11.88 19.20 4.16
N PHE A 87 12.60 18.11 3.92
CA PHE A 87 12.44 16.85 4.64
C PHE A 87 13.68 16.57 5.50
N HIS A 88 13.48 15.84 6.59
CA HIS A 88 14.58 15.36 7.39
C HIS A 88 15.51 14.43 6.58
N PRO A 89 16.85 14.40 6.81
CA PRO A 89 17.76 13.49 6.09
C PRO A 89 17.32 12.02 6.09
N ALA A 90 16.71 11.54 7.19
CA ALA A 90 16.19 10.18 7.29
C ALA A 90 15.10 9.87 6.22
N TYR A 91 14.26 10.84 5.85
CA TYR A 91 13.31 10.66 4.74
C TYR A 91 14.04 10.45 3.41
N HIS A 92 15.09 11.21 3.17
CA HIS A 92 15.90 11.05 1.95
C HIS A 92 16.64 9.71 1.92
N GLU A 93 17.02 9.17 3.08
CA GLU A 93 17.59 7.83 3.19
C GLU A 93 16.58 6.73 2.83
N LEU A 94 15.35 6.83 3.35
CA LEU A 94 14.24 5.93 3.00
C LEU A 94 13.98 5.93 1.49
N MET A 95 13.88 7.12 0.89
CA MET A 95 13.65 7.29 -0.55
C MET A 95 14.80 6.73 -1.39
N ARG A 96 16.05 7.05 -1.02
CA ARG A 96 17.25 6.59 -1.72
C ARG A 96 17.32 5.09 -1.73
N THR A 97 17.29 4.47 -0.57
CA THR A 97 17.38 3.01 -0.44
C THR A 97 16.29 2.30 -1.24
N ALA A 98 15.05 2.79 -1.19
CA ALA A 98 13.95 2.20 -1.94
C ALA A 98 14.14 2.30 -3.47
N ILE A 99 14.56 3.47 -3.97
CA ILE A 99 14.78 3.69 -5.41
C ILE A 99 15.99 2.88 -5.91
N GLU A 100 17.10 2.88 -5.19
CA GLU A 100 18.30 2.10 -5.53
C GLU A 100 18.03 0.59 -5.59
N HIS A 101 17.08 0.10 -4.79
CA HIS A 101 16.66 -1.30 -4.82
C HIS A 101 15.50 -1.56 -5.79
N GLY A 102 15.07 -0.56 -6.57
CA GLY A 102 14.10 -0.71 -7.66
C GLY A 102 12.64 -0.81 -7.23
N LEU A 103 12.26 -0.28 -6.06
CA LEU A 103 10.85 -0.28 -5.64
C LEU A 103 9.97 0.55 -6.58
N THR A 104 10.54 1.49 -7.33
CA THR A 104 9.84 2.29 -8.35
C THR A 104 9.93 1.71 -9.75
N SER A 105 10.86 0.78 -10.03
CA SER A 105 11.22 0.45 -11.41
C SER A 105 11.32 -1.03 -11.74
N LEU A 106 11.54 -1.92 -10.77
CA LEU A 106 11.95 -3.31 -11.02
C LEU A 106 11.10 -4.05 -12.06
N PRO A 107 9.76 -4.14 -11.97
CA PRO A 107 8.97 -4.89 -12.95
C PRO A 107 8.94 -4.23 -14.34
N TRP A 108 9.13 -2.93 -14.39
CA TRP A 108 9.10 -2.15 -15.65
C TRP A 108 10.43 -2.20 -16.40
N ALA A 109 11.55 -2.18 -15.66
CA ALA A 109 12.90 -2.23 -16.20
C ALA A 109 13.34 -3.67 -16.51
N HIS A 110 12.85 -4.64 -15.76
CA HIS A 110 13.20 -6.06 -15.88
C HIS A 110 11.92 -6.93 -15.85
N PRO A 111 11.07 -6.85 -16.89
CA PRO A 111 9.83 -7.61 -16.95
C PRO A 111 10.12 -9.11 -17.07
N GLN A 112 9.66 -9.86 -16.09
CA GLN A 112 9.70 -11.33 -16.08
C GLN A 112 8.71 -11.86 -15.04
N SER A 113 8.40 -13.15 -15.10
CA SER A 113 7.54 -13.79 -14.11
C SER A 113 8.11 -13.59 -12.70
N GLY A 114 7.27 -13.17 -11.76
CA GLY A 114 7.63 -12.87 -10.37
C GLY A 114 8.26 -11.48 -10.13
N ALA A 115 8.35 -10.61 -11.14
CA ALA A 115 8.96 -9.28 -10.97
C ALA A 115 8.09 -8.34 -10.12
N HIS A 116 6.77 -8.33 -10.34
CA HIS A 116 5.82 -7.61 -9.47
C HIS A 116 5.76 -8.23 -8.08
N VAL A 117 5.85 -9.56 -7.97
CA VAL A 117 5.90 -10.26 -6.67
C VAL A 117 7.17 -9.89 -5.90
N ALA A 118 8.34 -9.86 -6.56
CA ALA A 118 9.60 -9.46 -5.93
C ALA A 118 9.56 -8.00 -5.46
N ARG A 119 9.08 -7.09 -6.32
CA ARG A 119 8.89 -5.68 -5.96
C ARG A 119 7.90 -5.54 -4.80
N ALA A 120 6.76 -6.23 -4.83
CA ALA A 120 5.76 -6.20 -3.77
C ALA A 120 6.32 -6.72 -2.44
N SER A 121 7.14 -7.78 -2.47
CA SER A 121 7.82 -8.30 -1.28
C SER A 121 8.77 -7.27 -0.66
N MET A 122 9.56 -6.56 -1.46
CA MET A 122 10.42 -5.48 -0.96
C MET A 122 9.61 -4.27 -0.47
N THR A 123 8.49 -3.92 -1.14
CA THR A 123 7.57 -2.86 -0.69
C THR A 123 6.90 -3.22 0.63
N TYR A 124 6.54 -4.48 0.80
CA TYR A 124 6.00 -5.02 2.05
C TYR A 124 7.02 -4.90 3.21
N LEU A 125 8.29 -5.21 2.96
CA LEU A 125 9.36 -5.02 3.93
C LEU A 125 9.60 -3.54 4.24
N HIS A 126 9.64 -2.67 3.21
CA HIS A 126 9.82 -1.22 3.37
C HIS A 126 8.72 -0.60 4.23
N SER A 127 7.46 -0.94 3.95
CA SER A 127 6.31 -0.38 4.66
C SER A 127 6.21 -0.84 6.12
N GLN A 128 6.86 -1.95 6.50
CA GLN A 128 7.02 -2.34 7.90
C GLN A 128 7.94 -1.36 8.66
N ALA A 129 8.95 -0.85 7.99
CA ALA A 129 9.86 0.15 8.55
C ALA A 129 9.25 1.56 8.50
N GLU A 130 8.69 1.95 7.34
CA GLU A 130 8.15 3.30 7.15
C GLU A 130 7.14 3.35 5.99
N ALA A 131 5.92 3.80 6.28
CA ALA A 131 4.83 3.82 5.30
C ALA A 131 4.70 5.16 4.55
N GLY A 132 5.17 6.28 5.10
CA GLY A 132 4.98 7.61 4.52
C GLY A 132 5.74 7.81 3.21
N SER A 133 7.00 7.40 3.15
CA SER A 133 7.83 7.42 1.93
C SER A 133 7.27 6.50 0.84
N GLY A 134 6.46 5.50 1.21
CA GLY A 134 5.75 4.65 0.27
C GLY A 134 4.84 5.41 -0.70
N CYS A 135 4.31 6.57 -0.31
CA CYS A 135 3.42 7.36 -1.17
C CYS A 135 4.12 7.86 -2.46
N PRO A 136 5.22 8.64 -2.43
CA PRO A 136 5.93 9.03 -3.65
C PRO A 136 6.55 7.84 -4.41
N LEU A 137 6.99 6.79 -3.71
CA LEU A 137 7.50 5.56 -4.34
C LEU A 137 6.41 4.88 -5.16
N THR A 138 5.23 4.69 -4.58
CA THR A 138 4.06 4.13 -5.25
C THR A 138 3.61 4.95 -6.43
N MET A 139 3.48 6.28 -6.29
CA MET A 139 3.06 7.14 -7.38
C MET A 139 4.05 7.10 -8.55
N THR A 140 5.36 7.08 -8.27
CA THR A 140 6.40 6.96 -9.30
C THR A 140 6.30 5.62 -10.03
N PHE A 141 6.23 4.50 -9.31
CA PHE A 141 6.01 3.17 -9.87
C PHE A 141 4.75 3.09 -10.73
N ALA A 142 3.64 3.61 -10.21
CA ALA A 142 2.33 3.53 -10.82
C ALA A 142 2.15 4.42 -12.05
N SER A 143 3.00 5.44 -12.22
CA SER A 143 2.92 6.38 -13.36
C SER A 143 3.27 5.74 -14.70
N VAL A 144 4.06 4.66 -14.70
CA VAL A 144 4.63 4.05 -15.91
C VAL A 144 3.57 3.61 -16.92
N PRO A 145 2.52 2.86 -16.57
CA PRO A 145 1.48 2.47 -17.53
C PRO A 145 0.78 3.66 -18.18
N ALA A 146 0.42 4.68 -17.39
CA ALA A 146 -0.22 5.89 -17.91
C ALA A 146 0.73 6.70 -18.82
N MET A 147 2.01 6.82 -18.47
CA MET A 147 3.01 7.50 -19.29
C MET A 147 3.23 6.83 -20.64
N ARG A 148 3.17 5.50 -20.70
CA ARG A 148 3.30 4.74 -21.95
C ARG A 148 2.20 5.03 -22.98
N LEU A 149 1.07 5.60 -22.55
CA LEU A 149 -0.01 6.03 -23.46
C LEU A 149 0.34 7.26 -24.30
N GLN A 150 1.44 7.95 -23.97
CA GLN A 150 1.94 9.10 -24.71
C GLN A 150 3.44 8.92 -25.06
N PRO A 151 3.77 8.31 -26.21
CA PRO A 151 5.12 7.84 -26.54
C PRO A 151 6.20 8.93 -26.54
N ASP A 152 5.91 10.12 -27.04
CA ASP A 152 6.84 11.27 -27.10
C ASP A 152 7.23 11.79 -25.71
N LEU A 153 6.30 11.79 -24.76
CA LEU A 153 6.58 12.10 -23.36
C LEU A 153 7.26 10.93 -22.65
N ALA A 154 6.84 9.70 -22.96
CA ALA A 154 7.42 8.49 -22.39
C ALA A 154 8.91 8.37 -22.75
N GLU A 155 9.30 8.65 -23.98
CA GLU A 155 10.70 8.63 -24.43
C GLU A 155 11.60 9.58 -23.59
N GLN A 156 11.08 10.72 -23.20
CA GLN A 156 11.82 11.72 -22.40
C GLN A 156 11.86 11.40 -20.90
N TRP A 157 10.74 10.91 -20.36
CA TRP A 157 10.56 10.79 -18.90
C TRP A 157 10.85 9.38 -18.35
N LEU A 158 10.49 8.31 -19.08
CA LEU A 158 10.64 6.94 -18.58
C LEU A 158 12.09 6.57 -18.22
N PRO A 159 13.13 6.95 -18.98
CA PRO A 159 14.50 6.63 -18.58
C PRO A 159 14.86 7.15 -17.18
N LYS A 160 14.31 8.31 -16.80
CA LYS A 160 14.55 8.93 -15.49
C LYS A 160 13.59 8.44 -14.39
N ILE A 161 12.36 8.08 -14.75
CA ILE A 161 11.40 7.44 -13.84
C ILE A 161 11.89 6.05 -13.43
N LEU A 162 12.51 5.32 -14.36
CA LEU A 162 13.04 3.97 -14.16
C LEU A 162 14.46 3.94 -13.61
N ALA A 163 15.11 5.09 -13.45
CA ALA A 163 16.45 5.16 -12.88
C ALA A 163 16.47 4.65 -11.43
N THR A 164 17.57 4.02 -11.08
CA THR A 164 17.84 3.55 -9.70
C THR A 164 18.65 4.56 -8.89
N GLU A 165 18.65 5.82 -9.33
CA GLU A 165 19.31 6.93 -8.65
C GLU A 165 18.29 7.90 -8.08
N TYR A 166 18.38 8.18 -6.77
CA TYR A 166 17.54 9.17 -6.13
C TYR A 166 18.21 10.54 -6.13
N ASP A 167 17.55 11.50 -6.74
CA ASP A 167 18.04 12.88 -6.82
C ASP A 167 17.05 13.85 -6.15
N PRO A 168 17.29 14.30 -4.90
CA PRO A 168 16.38 15.17 -4.15
C PRO A 168 16.46 16.64 -4.55
N ARG A 169 17.37 17.03 -5.48
CA ARG A 169 17.56 18.44 -5.85
C ARG A 169 16.30 19.03 -6.46
N ASN A 170 15.99 20.25 -6.10
CA ASN A 170 14.85 21.01 -6.64
C ASN A 170 15.27 21.76 -7.92
N VAL A 171 15.52 21.02 -9.01
CA VAL A 171 15.96 21.52 -10.33
C VAL A 171 15.16 20.85 -11.44
N GLY A 172 15.23 21.39 -12.66
CA GLY A 172 14.55 20.82 -13.82
C GLY A 172 14.98 19.40 -14.14
N MET A 173 14.07 18.61 -14.71
CA MET A 173 14.24 17.20 -15.06
C MET A 173 15.50 16.94 -15.88
N ALA A 174 15.88 17.87 -16.77
CA ALA A 174 17.07 17.73 -17.62
C ALA A 174 18.36 17.54 -16.80
N HIS A 175 18.44 18.15 -15.62
CA HIS A 175 19.62 18.15 -14.75
C HIS A 175 19.63 17.05 -13.68
N LYS A 176 18.63 16.15 -13.69
CA LYS A 176 18.49 15.08 -12.68
C LYS A 176 18.89 13.71 -13.22
N ALA A 177 19.47 12.90 -12.37
CA ALA A 177 19.78 11.51 -12.66
C ALA A 177 18.50 10.65 -12.66
N GLY A 178 17.65 10.81 -11.66
CA GLY A 178 16.36 10.17 -11.54
C GLY A 178 15.28 11.17 -11.13
N VAL A 179 14.02 10.86 -11.43
CA VAL A 179 12.85 11.68 -11.11
C VAL A 179 11.78 10.90 -10.39
N THR A 180 10.96 11.62 -9.63
CA THR A 180 9.76 11.10 -8.98
C THR A 180 8.51 11.71 -9.59
N ILE A 181 7.46 10.92 -9.70
CA ILE A 181 6.17 11.35 -10.25
C ILE A 181 5.11 11.30 -9.15
N GLY A 182 4.36 12.38 -9.02
CA GLY A 182 3.19 12.48 -8.15
C GLY A 182 1.88 12.33 -8.91
N MET A 183 0.78 12.38 -8.17
CA MET A 183 -0.58 12.37 -8.69
C MET A 183 -1.43 13.38 -7.93
N ALA A 184 -2.22 14.19 -8.66
CA ALA A 184 -3.08 15.20 -8.06
C ALA A 184 -4.45 15.25 -8.76
N MET A 185 -5.46 14.61 -8.19
CA MET A 185 -6.81 14.50 -8.78
C MET A 185 -7.88 15.25 -8.01
N THR A 186 -7.90 15.10 -6.68
CA THR A 186 -8.94 15.63 -5.79
C THR A 186 -8.95 17.15 -5.77
N GLU A 187 -10.13 17.75 -5.93
CA GLU A 187 -10.38 19.18 -5.74
C GLU A 187 -11.22 19.43 -4.47
N LYS A 188 -11.43 20.69 -4.07
CA LYS A 188 -12.13 21.04 -2.82
C LYS A 188 -13.56 20.46 -2.74
N GLN A 189 -14.25 20.39 -3.88
CA GLN A 189 -15.61 19.83 -3.96
C GLN A 189 -15.69 18.30 -3.86
N GLY A 190 -14.56 17.59 -4.01
CA GLY A 190 -14.51 16.14 -3.81
C GLY A 190 -13.47 15.42 -4.67
N GLY A 191 -13.22 14.15 -4.33
CA GLY A 191 -12.28 13.26 -5.03
C GLY A 191 -12.93 12.03 -5.63
N THR A 192 -14.13 11.64 -5.16
CA THR A 192 -14.84 10.45 -5.68
C THR A 192 -15.44 10.72 -7.06
N ASP A 193 -16.04 11.88 -7.26
CA ASP A 193 -16.55 12.33 -8.55
C ASP A 193 -15.55 13.29 -9.22
N VAL A 194 -14.48 12.76 -9.75
CA VAL A 194 -13.45 13.56 -10.44
C VAL A 194 -13.96 14.22 -11.73
N ARG A 195 -15.11 13.77 -12.27
CA ARG A 195 -15.73 14.41 -13.45
C ARG A 195 -16.26 15.81 -13.15
N ALA A 196 -16.56 16.07 -11.87
CA ALA A 196 -16.96 17.39 -11.37
C ALA A 196 -15.76 18.33 -11.14
N ASN A 197 -14.54 17.94 -11.49
CA ASN A 197 -13.35 18.81 -11.39
C ASN A 197 -13.53 20.08 -12.22
N THR A 198 -13.09 21.20 -11.66
CA THR A 198 -13.23 22.55 -12.25
C THR A 198 -11.92 23.12 -12.79
N THR A 199 -10.78 22.51 -12.50
CA THR A 199 -9.50 22.88 -13.10
C THR A 199 -9.59 22.80 -14.62
N LYS A 200 -9.18 23.87 -15.33
CA LYS A 200 -9.26 23.99 -16.78
C LYS A 200 -7.88 23.95 -17.43
N ALA A 201 -7.83 23.43 -18.64
CA ALA A 201 -6.64 23.40 -19.48
C ALA A 201 -6.86 24.22 -20.74
N TYR A 202 -5.93 25.13 -21.03
CA TYR A 202 -5.95 26.01 -22.20
C TYR A 202 -4.75 25.67 -23.10
N PRO A 203 -4.94 25.39 -24.40
CA PRO A 203 -3.85 25.01 -25.28
C PRO A 203 -2.88 26.17 -25.49
N VAL A 204 -1.58 25.87 -25.51
CA VAL A 204 -0.51 26.79 -25.86
C VAL A 204 -0.11 26.49 -27.31
N GLY A 205 -0.83 27.06 -28.27
CA GLY A 205 -0.65 26.77 -29.69
C GLY A 205 -1.54 25.63 -30.18
N ALA A 206 -0.96 24.52 -30.67
CA ALA A 206 -1.70 23.36 -31.13
C ALA A 206 -2.40 22.64 -29.94
N SER A 207 -3.53 21.97 -30.19
CA SER A 207 -4.26 21.17 -29.23
C SER A 207 -4.13 19.69 -29.57
N GLY A 208 -4.31 18.82 -28.58
CA GLY A 208 -4.34 17.36 -28.72
C GLY A 208 -3.26 16.62 -27.93
N PRO A 209 -3.16 15.30 -28.10
CA PRO A 209 -2.18 14.45 -27.42
C PRO A 209 -0.74 14.95 -27.58
N GLY A 210 0.04 14.96 -26.49
CA GLY A 210 1.42 15.42 -26.48
C GLY A 210 1.61 16.94 -26.56
N GLN A 211 0.54 17.70 -26.80
CA GLN A 211 0.64 19.16 -26.92
C GLN A 211 0.63 19.84 -25.54
N ALA A 212 1.20 21.07 -25.53
CA ALA A 212 1.32 21.88 -24.31
C ALA A 212 0.03 22.66 -24.01
N TYR A 213 -0.29 22.73 -22.71
CA TYR A 213 -1.43 23.46 -22.17
C TYR A 213 -1.02 24.25 -20.93
N GLU A 214 -1.74 25.32 -20.63
CA GLU A 214 -1.71 26.02 -19.36
C GLU A 214 -2.90 25.57 -18.50
N LEU A 215 -2.61 25.08 -17.28
CA LEU A 215 -3.63 24.69 -16.32
C LEU A 215 -3.96 25.83 -15.38
N VAL A 216 -5.27 26.06 -15.15
CA VAL A 216 -5.78 27.03 -14.18
C VAL A 216 -6.79 26.35 -13.27
N GLY A 217 -6.53 26.34 -11.97
CA GLY A 217 -7.39 25.69 -10.98
C GLY A 217 -6.65 25.33 -9.70
N HIS A 218 -7.09 24.26 -9.04
CA HIS A 218 -6.51 23.85 -7.76
C HIS A 218 -6.60 22.35 -7.55
N LYS A 219 -5.77 21.82 -6.63
CA LYS A 219 -5.93 20.48 -6.06
C LYS A 219 -5.91 20.54 -4.54
N TRP A 220 -6.79 19.72 -3.92
CA TRP A 220 -7.01 19.74 -2.47
C TRP A 220 -6.14 18.74 -1.70
N PHE A 221 -5.69 17.68 -2.38
CA PHE A 221 -4.71 16.74 -1.90
C PHE A 221 -3.68 16.48 -3.01
N CYS A 222 -2.50 17.08 -2.87
CA CYS A 222 -1.34 16.86 -3.71
C CYS A 222 -0.21 16.36 -2.80
N SER A 223 -0.05 15.04 -2.77
CA SER A 223 0.98 14.40 -1.94
C SER A 223 2.34 14.51 -2.59
N ALA A 224 3.38 14.52 -1.74
CA ALA A 224 4.78 14.65 -2.15
C ALA A 224 4.99 15.83 -3.14
N PRO A 225 4.69 17.08 -2.74
CA PRO A 225 4.70 18.23 -3.65
C PRO A 225 6.07 18.58 -4.23
N MET A 226 7.13 17.91 -3.76
CA MET A 226 8.48 18.00 -4.29
C MET A 226 8.78 16.96 -5.38
N CYS A 227 7.83 16.09 -5.77
CA CYS A 227 7.96 15.27 -6.99
C CYS A 227 8.23 16.14 -8.21
N ASP A 228 8.97 15.61 -9.17
CA ASP A 228 9.45 16.36 -10.34
C ASP A 228 8.36 16.71 -11.33
N ALA A 229 7.33 15.85 -11.41
CA ALA A 229 6.11 16.10 -12.16
C ALA A 229 4.91 15.39 -11.51
N PHE A 230 3.71 15.73 -11.98
CA PHE A 230 2.44 15.17 -11.52
C PHE A 230 1.57 14.75 -12.70
N LEU A 231 0.95 13.56 -12.61
CA LEU A 231 -0.21 13.26 -13.43
C LEU A 231 -1.45 13.88 -12.77
N THR A 232 -2.16 14.71 -13.54
CA THR A 232 -3.33 15.45 -13.03
C THR A 232 -4.44 15.50 -14.06
N LEU A 233 -5.65 15.86 -13.63
CA LEU A 233 -6.83 15.97 -14.47
C LEU A 233 -7.28 17.43 -14.56
N ALA A 234 -7.61 17.87 -15.78
CA ALA A 234 -8.19 19.17 -16.06
C ALA A 234 -9.23 19.09 -17.20
N GLN A 235 -10.18 20.03 -17.22
CA GLN A 235 -11.22 20.13 -18.25
C GLN A 235 -10.65 20.79 -19.51
N THR A 236 -10.88 20.17 -20.65
CA THR A 236 -10.75 20.74 -21.98
C THR A 236 -12.13 20.91 -22.60
N ASP A 237 -12.22 21.40 -23.83
CA ASP A 237 -13.50 21.52 -24.57
C ASP A 237 -14.16 20.14 -24.81
N LYS A 238 -13.38 19.05 -24.86
CA LYS A 238 -13.90 17.67 -25.03
C LYS A 238 -14.11 16.95 -23.70
N GLY A 239 -13.82 17.58 -22.56
CA GLY A 239 -14.06 17.03 -21.22
C GLY A 239 -12.78 16.78 -20.44
N LEU A 240 -12.93 16.01 -19.37
CA LEU A 240 -11.84 15.76 -18.42
C LEU A 240 -10.70 14.96 -19.06
N THR A 241 -9.50 15.53 -19.04
CA THR A 241 -8.30 15.07 -19.76
C THR A 241 -7.12 14.93 -18.78
N CYS A 242 -6.21 13.99 -19.06
CA CYS A 242 -5.01 13.76 -18.25
C CYS A 242 -3.83 14.60 -18.77
N PHE A 243 -3.03 15.13 -17.84
CA PHE A 243 -1.87 15.96 -18.11
C PHE A 243 -0.68 15.55 -17.25
N LEU A 244 0.52 15.58 -17.84
CA LEU A 244 1.78 15.58 -17.14
C LEU A 244 2.17 17.03 -16.84
N LEU A 245 2.26 17.38 -15.57
CA LEU A 245 2.56 18.73 -15.09
C LEU A 245 3.90 18.71 -14.34
N PRO A 246 5.02 19.14 -14.94
CA PRO A 246 6.31 19.23 -14.27
C PRO A 246 6.39 20.44 -13.32
N ARG A 247 7.23 20.33 -12.31
CA ARG A 247 7.51 21.43 -11.37
C ARG A 247 8.39 22.54 -11.95
N HIS A 248 9.22 22.20 -12.92
CA HIS A 248 10.04 23.15 -13.66
C HIS A 248 9.67 23.12 -15.12
N ARG A 249 9.72 24.29 -15.76
CA ARG A 249 9.53 24.43 -17.19
C ARG A 249 10.77 23.97 -17.95
N PRO A 250 10.69 23.78 -19.29
CA PRO A 250 11.86 23.40 -20.11
C PRO A 250 13.00 24.41 -20.09
N ASP A 251 12.73 25.67 -19.75
CA ASP A 251 13.72 26.74 -19.59
C ASP A 251 14.32 26.78 -18.15
N ASP A 252 14.11 25.74 -17.34
CA ASP A 252 14.52 25.62 -15.95
C ASP A 252 13.87 26.61 -14.97
N THR A 253 12.94 27.45 -15.43
CA THR A 253 12.16 28.29 -14.52
C THR A 253 11.13 27.45 -13.77
N ARG A 254 10.77 27.91 -12.56
CA ARG A 254 9.71 27.25 -11.79
C ARG A 254 8.39 27.37 -12.52
N ASN A 255 7.64 26.26 -12.56
CA ASN A 255 6.30 26.26 -13.11
C ASN A 255 5.31 26.99 -12.16
N GLN A 256 4.17 27.40 -12.69
CA GLN A 256 3.10 28.12 -11.96
C GLN A 256 2.28 27.15 -11.07
N PHE A 257 3.00 26.40 -10.26
CA PHE A 257 2.51 25.43 -9.29
C PHE A 257 2.75 25.99 -7.88
N TYR A 258 1.67 26.43 -7.22
CA TYR A 258 1.75 27.19 -5.97
C TYR A 258 1.23 26.38 -4.80
N ILE A 259 2.12 25.99 -3.88
CA ILE A 259 1.75 25.31 -2.63
C ILE A 259 1.11 26.34 -1.70
N GLN A 260 -0.09 26.04 -1.20
CA GLN A 260 -0.82 26.91 -0.28
C GLN A 260 -0.52 26.58 1.19
N ARG A 261 -0.52 25.29 1.52
CA ARG A 261 -0.17 24.77 2.86
C ARG A 261 0.06 23.27 2.81
N LEU A 262 0.64 22.72 3.88
CA LEU A 262 0.67 21.29 4.15
C LEU A 262 -0.53 20.87 5.01
N LYS A 263 -1.01 19.65 4.79
CA LYS A 263 -2.04 19.01 5.62
C LYS A 263 -1.43 18.51 6.94
N ASN A 264 -2.09 18.77 8.06
CA ASN A 264 -1.79 18.12 9.33
C ASN A 264 -2.57 16.79 9.38
N LYS A 265 -1.87 15.68 9.27
CA LYS A 265 -2.47 14.34 9.07
C LYS A 265 -2.33 13.48 10.33
N LEU A 266 -3.21 12.47 10.46
CA LEU A 266 -3.15 11.46 11.51
C LEU A 266 -1.88 10.60 11.40
N GLY A 267 -1.63 10.05 10.21
CA GLY A 267 -0.48 9.24 9.82
C GLY A 267 0.17 9.77 8.55
N ASN A 268 1.08 8.98 7.97
CA ASN A 268 1.86 9.39 6.79
C ASN A 268 2.63 10.70 7.05
N CYS A 269 3.15 10.83 8.28
CA CYS A 269 3.67 12.09 8.79
C CYS A 269 5.03 12.46 8.19
N SER A 270 5.85 11.48 7.81
CA SER A 270 7.12 11.68 7.11
C SER A 270 6.95 12.26 5.71
N ASN A 271 5.79 12.02 5.08
CA ASN A 271 5.44 12.55 3.76
C ASN A 271 4.63 13.84 3.88
N ALA A 272 4.91 14.81 2.99
CA ALA A 272 4.11 16.02 2.84
C ALA A 272 2.89 15.75 1.96
N SER A 273 1.73 16.30 2.34
CA SER A 273 0.54 16.38 1.48
C SER A 273 0.06 17.82 1.49
N SER A 274 -0.15 18.40 0.31
CA SER A 274 -0.36 19.82 0.14
C SER A 274 -1.68 20.16 -0.55
N GLU A 275 -2.09 21.42 -0.38
CA GLU A 275 -3.06 22.10 -1.23
C GLU A 275 -2.29 22.94 -2.24
N VAL A 276 -2.67 22.87 -3.52
CA VAL A 276 -1.97 23.58 -4.58
C VAL A 276 -2.94 24.34 -5.47
N GLU A 277 -2.45 25.46 -6.04
CA GLU A 277 -3.12 26.22 -7.09
C GLU A 277 -2.26 26.27 -8.35
N PHE A 278 -2.90 26.16 -9.49
CA PHE A 278 -2.32 26.32 -10.83
C PHE A 278 -2.77 27.66 -11.40
N ARG A 279 -1.82 28.50 -11.79
CA ARG A 279 -2.09 29.83 -12.34
C ARG A 279 -1.42 30.00 -13.71
N GLY A 280 -1.83 29.16 -14.68
CA GLY A 280 -1.15 29.02 -15.95
C GLY A 280 0.02 28.04 -15.85
N ALA A 281 -0.15 26.92 -15.12
CA ALA A 281 0.89 25.91 -14.99
C ALA A 281 1.03 25.13 -16.29
N LEU A 282 2.24 25.14 -16.88
CA LEU A 282 2.55 24.44 -18.12
C LEU A 282 2.50 22.93 -17.92
N ALA A 283 1.75 22.24 -18.77
CA ALA A 283 1.57 20.80 -18.72
C ALA A 283 1.41 20.23 -20.13
N TRP A 284 1.60 18.94 -20.30
CA TRP A 284 1.43 18.23 -21.56
C TRP A 284 0.31 17.21 -21.47
N MET A 285 -0.55 17.16 -22.50
CA MET A 285 -1.63 16.18 -22.56
C MET A 285 -1.07 14.77 -22.68
N VAL A 286 -1.59 13.86 -21.85
CA VAL A 286 -1.27 12.43 -21.87
C VAL A 286 -2.50 11.65 -22.35
N GLY A 287 -2.33 10.91 -23.42
CA GLY A 287 -3.41 10.16 -24.05
C GLY A 287 -4.43 11.04 -24.76
N GLU A 288 -5.63 10.55 -24.97
CA GLU A 288 -6.68 11.21 -25.75
C GLU A 288 -7.43 12.28 -24.96
N GLU A 289 -7.80 13.37 -25.63
CA GLU A 289 -8.59 14.47 -25.09
C GLU A 289 -10.01 13.98 -24.69
N GLY A 290 -10.47 14.35 -23.49
CA GLY A 290 -11.75 13.89 -22.93
C GLY A 290 -11.70 12.47 -22.34
N ARG A 291 -10.56 11.79 -22.39
CA ARG A 291 -10.35 10.44 -21.88
C ARG A 291 -9.47 10.39 -20.62
N GLY A 292 -9.45 11.45 -19.84
CA GLY A 292 -8.56 11.56 -18.66
C GLY A 292 -8.78 10.48 -17.61
N VAL A 293 -10.03 10.08 -17.34
CA VAL A 293 -10.33 9.02 -16.37
C VAL A 293 -9.80 7.66 -16.83
N PRO A 294 -10.07 7.17 -18.04
CA PRO A 294 -9.44 5.93 -18.54
C PRO A 294 -7.90 5.98 -18.50
N THR A 295 -7.28 7.12 -18.82
CA THR A 295 -5.84 7.28 -18.80
C THR A 295 -5.26 7.18 -17.39
N ILE A 296 -5.83 7.89 -16.41
CA ILE A 296 -5.31 7.91 -15.03
C ILE A 296 -5.63 6.63 -14.26
N ILE A 297 -6.65 5.86 -14.66
CA ILE A 297 -7.03 4.62 -13.97
C ILE A 297 -5.92 3.55 -14.06
N GLU A 298 -5.11 3.59 -15.09
CA GLU A 298 -3.92 2.73 -15.21
C GLU A 298 -2.95 2.96 -14.04
N MET A 299 -2.74 4.22 -13.68
CA MET A 299 -1.95 4.58 -12.50
C MET A 299 -2.67 4.16 -11.20
N VAL A 300 -3.97 4.44 -11.11
CA VAL A 300 -4.78 4.15 -9.90
C VAL A 300 -4.86 2.65 -9.62
N ALA A 301 -4.87 1.78 -10.63
CA ALA A 301 -4.84 0.33 -10.44
C ALA A 301 -3.58 -0.11 -9.69
N MET A 302 -2.43 0.45 -10.06
CA MET A 302 -1.14 0.14 -9.41
C MET A 302 -1.07 0.70 -7.98
N THR A 303 -1.58 1.92 -7.73
CA THR A 303 -1.61 2.49 -6.38
C THR A 303 -2.56 1.72 -5.46
N ARG A 304 -3.67 1.20 -5.97
CA ARG A 304 -4.58 0.30 -5.22
C ARG A 304 -3.91 -1.01 -4.84
N PHE A 305 -3.13 -1.60 -5.74
CA PHE A 305 -2.31 -2.78 -5.45
C PHE A 305 -1.36 -2.49 -4.28
N ASP A 306 -0.66 -1.36 -4.31
CA ASP A 306 0.23 -0.99 -3.23
C ASP A 306 -0.49 -0.67 -1.91
N CYS A 307 -1.75 -0.24 -1.94
CA CYS A 307 -2.57 -0.16 -0.73
C CYS A 307 -2.80 -1.54 -0.08
N MET A 308 -3.00 -2.60 -0.89
CA MET A 308 -3.10 -3.97 -0.38
C MET A 308 -1.80 -4.40 0.28
N VAL A 309 -0.68 -4.24 -0.43
CA VAL A 309 0.67 -4.60 0.05
C VAL A 309 1.02 -3.83 1.32
N GLY A 310 0.83 -2.51 1.33
CA GLY A 310 1.12 -1.66 2.49
C GLY A 310 0.26 -2.00 3.71
N SER A 311 -1.04 -2.27 3.54
CA SER A 311 -1.90 -2.67 4.66
C SER A 311 -1.52 -4.02 5.22
N SER A 312 -1.23 -5.01 4.35
CA SER A 312 -0.72 -6.32 4.74
C SER A 312 0.61 -6.22 5.51
N SER A 313 1.48 -5.32 5.08
CA SER A 313 2.75 -4.99 5.72
C SER A 313 2.59 -4.46 7.15
N LEU A 314 1.70 -3.47 7.34
CA LEU A 314 1.40 -2.91 8.66
C LEU A 314 0.85 -3.97 9.63
N MET A 315 -0.02 -4.86 9.11
CA MET A 315 -0.57 -6.00 9.87
C MET A 315 0.54 -6.95 10.31
N ARG A 316 1.48 -7.28 9.42
CA ARG A 316 2.61 -8.16 9.75
C ARG A 316 3.51 -7.55 10.80
N GLN A 317 3.86 -6.28 10.66
CA GLN A 317 4.73 -5.63 11.65
C GLN A 317 4.07 -5.58 13.02
N ALA A 318 2.77 -5.29 13.09
CA ALA A 318 2.02 -5.30 14.34
C ALA A 318 2.00 -6.71 14.98
N LEU A 319 1.75 -7.75 14.18
CA LEU A 319 1.80 -9.14 14.62
C LEU A 319 3.19 -9.54 15.11
N THR A 320 4.24 -9.16 14.38
CA THR A 320 5.65 -9.44 14.73
C THR A 320 5.98 -8.89 16.13
N GLN A 321 5.61 -7.64 16.40
CA GLN A 321 5.82 -7.00 17.70
C GLN A 321 5.02 -7.69 18.81
N ALA A 322 3.73 -7.96 18.57
CA ALA A 322 2.86 -8.60 19.55
C ALA A 322 3.30 -10.05 19.87
N SER A 323 3.61 -10.84 18.84
CA SER A 323 4.05 -12.23 19.00
C SER A 323 5.39 -12.31 19.76
N HIS A 324 6.35 -11.45 19.39
CA HIS A 324 7.62 -11.36 20.08
C HIS A 324 7.46 -10.95 21.54
N HIS A 325 6.66 -9.92 21.81
CA HIS A 325 6.36 -9.50 23.18
C HIS A 325 5.76 -10.65 24.00
N CYS A 326 4.74 -11.32 23.48
CA CYS A 326 4.06 -12.41 24.17
C CYS A 326 4.92 -13.65 24.39
N ALA A 327 5.90 -13.89 23.51
CA ALA A 327 6.86 -15.00 23.62
C ALA A 327 7.90 -14.79 24.74
N HIS A 328 8.06 -13.57 25.25
CA HIS A 328 9.07 -13.24 26.28
C HIS A 328 8.48 -12.65 27.57
N ARG A 329 7.24 -12.20 27.53
CA ARG A 329 6.56 -11.57 28.68
C ARG A 329 5.84 -12.60 29.53
N MET A 330 6.17 -12.68 30.82
CA MET A 330 5.52 -13.56 31.77
C MET A 330 4.42 -12.84 32.56
N VAL A 331 3.27 -13.49 32.72
CA VAL A 331 2.16 -13.05 33.58
C VAL A 331 1.60 -14.26 34.31
N GLY A 332 1.46 -14.17 35.63
CA GLY A 332 0.96 -15.29 36.43
C GLY A 332 1.86 -16.54 36.39
N GLY A 333 3.16 -16.38 36.19
CA GLY A 333 4.15 -17.46 36.17
C GLY A 333 4.26 -18.21 34.85
N LYS A 334 3.57 -17.75 33.78
CA LYS A 334 3.62 -18.30 32.40
C LYS A 334 3.87 -17.23 31.39
N LEU A 335 4.47 -17.58 30.25
CA LEU A 335 4.55 -16.68 29.10
C LEU A 335 3.14 -16.33 28.59
N LEU A 336 2.97 -15.10 28.09
CA LEU A 336 1.69 -14.71 27.49
C LEU A 336 1.32 -15.62 26.32
N SER A 337 2.30 -16.00 25.49
CA SER A 337 2.10 -16.93 24.37
C SER A 337 1.69 -18.36 24.78
N GLU A 338 1.81 -18.74 26.05
CA GLU A 338 1.37 -20.04 26.59
C GLU A 338 -0.05 -19.98 27.20
N GLN A 339 -0.63 -18.79 27.28
CA GLN A 339 -1.97 -18.64 27.86
C GLN A 339 -3.03 -18.86 26.79
N PRO A 340 -4.05 -19.71 27.03
CA PRO A 340 -5.01 -20.11 25.98
C PRO A 340 -5.77 -18.95 25.32
N LEU A 341 -6.14 -17.91 26.06
CA LEU A 341 -6.79 -16.73 25.49
C LEU A 341 -5.85 -15.96 24.56
N MET A 342 -4.59 -15.76 24.97
CA MET A 342 -3.59 -15.08 24.16
C MET A 342 -3.20 -15.89 22.91
N GLN A 343 -3.10 -17.21 23.03
CA GLN A 343 -2.89 -18.11 21.89
C GLN A 343 -3.98 -17.96 20.84
N ASN A 344 -5.25 -17.88 21.27
CA ASN A 344 -6.38 -17.69 20.37
C ASN A 344 -6.28 -16.34 19.64
N VAL A 345 -5.94 -15.26 20.36
CA VAL A 345 -5.76 -13.93 19.75
C VAL A 345 -4.61 -13.94 18.75
N LEU A 346 -3.42 -14.37 19.16
CA LEU A 346 -2.23 -14.37 18.29
C LEU A 346 -2.42 -15.24 17.03
N ALA A 347 -3.06 -16.40 17.18
CA ALA A 347 -3.38 -17.27 16.06
C ALA A 347 -4.36 -16.61 15.08
N ASP A 348 -5.37 -15.92 15.57
CA ASP A 348 -6.35 -15.22 14.75
C ASP A 348 -5.72 -14.05 13.97
N LEU A 349 -4.85 -13.28 14.64
CA LEU A 349 -4.05 -12.23 13.97
C LEU A 349 -3.10 -12.82 12.91
N ALA A 350 -2.48 -13.97 13.18
CA ALA A 350 -1.60 -14.65 12.23
C ALA A 350 -2.34 -15.10 10.97
N LEU A 351 -3.53 -15.68 11.12
CA LEU A 351 -4.39 -16.06 9.99
C LEU A 351 -4.74 -14.85 9.10
N GLU A 352 -5.12 -13.74 9.73
CA GLU A 352 -5.48 -12.52 9.01
C GLU A 352 -4.29 -11.95 8.23
N SER A 353 -3.11 -11.89 8.86
CA SER A 353 -1.87 -11.40 8.25
C SER A 353 -1.44 -12.25 7.06
N GLU A 354 -1.42 -13.58 7.21
CA GLU A 354 -1.01 -14.50 6.15
C GLU A 354 -2.00 -14.50 4.98
N ALA A 355 -3.30 -14.47 5.23
CA ALA A 355 -4.33 -14.39 4.21
C ALA A 355 -4.26 -13.08 3.40
N ALA A 356 -3.95 -11.95 4.07
CA ALA A 356 -3.76 -10.66 3.42
C ALA A 356 -2.51 -10.65 2.52
N LEU A 357 -1.41 -11.22 3.00
CA LEU A 357 -0.16 -11.38 2.23
C LEU A 357 -0.38 -12.27 1.01
N ALA A 358 -1.00 -13.44 1.19
CA ALA A 358 -1.27 -14.40 0.12
C ALA A 358 -2.05 -13.75 -1.05
N LEU A 359 -3.14 -13.03 -0.73
CA LEU A 359 -3.95 -12.35 -1.73
C LEU A 359 -3.18 -11.19 -2.40
N SER A 360 -2.38 -10.44 -1.64
CA SER A 360 -1.55 -9.36 -2.18
C SER A 360 -0.50 -9.88 -3.17
N LEU A 361 0.19 -10.96 -2.83
CA LEU A 361 1.20 -11.54 -3.72
C LEU A 361 0.60 -12.32 -4.90
N ARG A 362 -0.59 -12.95 -4.74
CA ARG A 362 -1.37 -13.51 -5.86
C ARG A 362 -1.73 -12.42 -6.87
N MET A 363 -2.09 -11.23 -6.39
CA MET A 363 -2.32 -10.07 -7.26
C MET A 363 -1.02 -9.65 -7.99
N GLY A 364 0.13 -9.66 -7.30
CA GLY A 364 1.44 -9.40 -7.91
C GLY A 364 1.74 -10.37 -9.05
N LYS A 365 1.45 -11.69 -8.87
CA LYS A 365 1.56 -12.67 -9.94
C LYS A 365 0.68 -12.35 -11.13
N ALA A 366 -0.56 -11.91 -10.91
CA ALA A 366 -1.46 -11.53 -12.01
C ALA A 366 -0.91 -10.35 -12.83
N LEU A 367 -0.29 -9.36 -12.15
CA LEU A 367 0.35 -8.22 -12.82
C LEU A 367 1.57 -8.61 -13.67
N ASP A 368 2.24 -9.72 -13.37
CA ASP A 368 3.34 -10.26 -14.18
C ASP A 368 2.85 -10.94 -15.49
N HIS A 369 1.55 -11.21 -15.60
CA HIS A 369 0.95 -11.98 -16.69
C HIS A 369 -0.30 -11.33 -17.29
N LEU A 370 -0.32 -10.00 -17.42
CA LEU A 370 -1.46 -9.25 -17.96
C LEU A 370 -1.73 -9.51 -19.45
N ASP A 371 -0.82 -10.17 -20.15
CA ASP A 371 -1.00 -10.71 -21.52
C ASP A 371 -1.89 -11.97 -21.55
N ASP A 372 -2.04 -12.66 -20.43
CA ASP A 372 -3.02 -13.73 -20.24
C ASP A 372 -4.39 -13.14 -19.87
N GLU A 373 -5.42 -13.53 -20.63
CA GLU A 373 -6.79 -12.99 -20.46
C GLU A 373 -7.39 -13.32 -19.09
N HIS A 374 -7.09 -14.50 -18.53
CA HIS A 374 -7.54 -14.90 -17.19
C HIS A 374 -6.91 -14.00 -16.13
N GLU A 375 -5.59 -13.82 -16.18
CA GLU A 375 -4.85 -13.01 -15.20
C GLU A 375 -5.22 -11.52 -15.31
N ALA A 376 -5.44 -10.99 -16.51
CA ALA A 376 -5.89 -9.62 -16.71
C ALA A 376 -7.29 -9.37 -16.08
N LYS A 377 -8.25 -10.28 -16.31
CA LYS A 377 -9.59 -10.20 -15.72
C LYS A 377 -9.57 -10.42 -14.20
N PHE A 378 -8.73 -11.35 -13.74
CA PHE A 378 -8.48 -11.55 -12.30
C PHE A 378 -7.94 -10.26 -11.67
N ALA A 379 -6.89 -9.67 -12.22
CA ALA A 379 -6.31 -8.42 -11.74
C ALA A 379 -7.33 -7.28 -11.72
N ARG A 380 -8.15 -7.16 -12.75
CA ARG A 380 -9.21 -6.14 -12.84
C ARG A 380 -10.22 -6.24 -11.69
N LEU A 381 -10.63 -7.42 -11.32
CA LEU A 381 -11.57 -7.66 -10.22
C LEU A 381 -10.89 -7.54 -8.85
N VAL A 382 -9.79 -8.27 -8.68
CA VAL A 382 -9.18 -8.50 -7.36
C VAL A 382 -8.46 -7.26 -6.83
N THR A 383 -8.04 -6.35 -7.70
CA THR A 383 -7.55 -5.03 -7.25
C THR A 383 -8.57 -4.31 -6.35
N ALA A 384 -9.84 -4.29 -6.74
CA ALA A 384 -10.89 -3.64 -5.95
C ALA A 384 -11.28 -4.47 -4.71
N VAL A 385 -11.39 -5.80 -4.87
CA VAL A 385 -11.71 -6.74 -3.78
C VAL A 385 -10.66 -6.69 -2.67
N GLY A 386 -9.40 -6.88 -3.02
CA GLY A 386 -8.29 -6.93 -2.08
C GLY A 386 -8.04 -5.58 -1.41
N LYS A 387 -8.10 -4.48 -2.20
CA LYS A 387 -7.98 -3.13 -1.65
C LYS A 387 -9.10 -2.83 -0.64
N TYR A 388 -10.32 -3.22 -0.93
CA TYR A 388 -11.42 -3.08 0.03
C TYR A 388 -11.14 -3.90 1.30
N TRP A 389 -10.95 -5.20 1.15
CA TRP A 389 -10.93 -6.13 2.28
C TRP A 389 -9.71 -5.93 3.17
N ILE A 390 -8.51 -6.02 2.62
CA ILE A 390 -7.25 -5.95 3.38
C ILE A 390 -7.12 -4.61 4.11
N CYS A 391 -7.39 -3.48 3.41
CA CYS A 391 -7.28 -2.17 4.03
C CYS A 391 -8.35 -1.92 5.11
N LYS A 392 -9.51 -2.57 5.03
CA LYS A 392 -10.54 -2.48 6.08
C LYS A 392 -10.19 -3.28 7.32
N ARG A 393 -9.47 -4.39 7.16
CA ARG A 393 -9.09 -5.26 8.28
C ARG A 393 -7.91 -4.71 9.09
N ALA A 394 -6.99 -4.01 8.46
CA ALA A 394 -5.75 -3.55 9.07
C ALA A 394 -5.93 -2.70 10.35
N PRO A 395 -6.79 -1.67 10.43
CA PRO A 395 -6.90 -0.86 11.65
C PRO A 395 -7.33 -1.66 12.88
N ALA A 396 -8.31 -2.55 12.76
CA ALA A 396 -8.80 -3.37 13.86
C ALA A 396 -7.74 -4.39 14.31
N MET A 397 -7.04 -5.02 13.36
CA MET A 397 -5.97 -5.98 13.66
C MET A 397 -4.79 -5.31 14.39
N ILE A 398 -4.36 -4.13 13.95
CA ILE A 398 -3.25 -3.40 14.58
C ILE A 398 -3.63 -2.96 15.99
N ASN A 399 -4.88 -2.56 16.23
CA ASN A 399 -5.37 -2.24 17.56
C ASN A 399 -5.30 -3.45 18.49
N GLU A 400 -5.76 -4.61 18.04
CA GLU A 400 -5.70 -5.86 18.82
C GLU A 400 -4.26 -6.26 19.13
N ALA A 401 -3.34 -6.14 18.16
CA ALA A 401 -1.92 -6.40 18.37
C ALA A 401 -1.31 -5.44 19.43
N ALA A 402 -1.73 -4.18 19.45
CA ALA A 402 -1.31 -3.23 20.47
C ALA A 402 -1.81 -3.63 21.87
N GLU A 403 -3.04 -4.13 21.99
CA GLU A 403 -3.59 -4.65 23.24
C GLU A 403 -2.79 -5.83 23.78
N CYS A 404 -2.29 -6.73 22.91
CA CYS A 404 -1.42 -7.85 23.32
C CYS A 404 -0.14 -7.38 24.04
N MET A 405 0.34 -6.18 23.77
CA MET A 405 1.54 -5.60 24.39
C MET A 405 1.22 -4.74 25.62
N GLY A 406 -0.05 -4.49 25.91
CA GLY A 406 -0.47 -3.63 27.01
C GLY A 406 0.04 -2.19 26.85
N GLY A 407 0.50 -1.57 27.94
CA GLY A 407 1.00 -0.17 27.89
C GLY A 407 2.15 0.04 26.90
N ALA A 408 3.00 -0.96 26.69
CA ALA A 408 4.09 -0.88 25.71
C ALA A 408 3.60 -0.75 24.26
N GLY A 409 2.41 -1.26 23.92
CA GLY A 409 1.79 -1.09 22.61
C GLY A 409 1.14 0.28 22.39
N TYR A 410 1.01 1.10 23.44
CA TYR A 410 0.31 2.37 23.38
C TYR A 410 1.24 3.61 23.43
N VAL A 411 2.46 3.43 23.88
CA VAL A 411 3.45 4.52 23.99
C VAL A 411 4.30 4.65 22.72
N GLU A 412 4.71 5.88 22.40
CA GLU A 412 5.45 6.20 21.17
C GLU A 412 6.89 5.63 21.12
N ASP A 413 7.35 5.02 22.23
CA ASP A 413 8.61 4.26 22.28
C ASP A 413 8.52 2.95 21.45
N SER A 414 7.31 2.49 21.17
CA SER A 414 7.04 1.37 20.27
C SER A 414 6.50 1.84 18.92
N ILE A 415 6.62 0.97 17.91
CA ILE A 415 6.10 1.27 16.57
C ILE A 415 4.57 1.20 16.47
N LEU A 416 3.88 0.52 17.40
CA LEU A 416 2.44 0.22 17.31
C LEU A 416 1.57 1.48 17.15
N PRO A 417 1.77 2.57 17.91
CA PRO A 417 0.99 3.80 17.74
C PRO A 417 1.13 4.37 16.31
N ARG A 418 2.34 4.33 15.75
CA ARG A 418 2.58 4.77 14.38
C ARG A 418 1.85 3.88 13.36
N LEU A 419 1.95 2.54 13.49
CA LEU A 419 1.23 1.61 12.61
C LEU A 419 -0.28 1.82 12.65
N TYR A 420 -0.84 2.06 13.85
CA TYR A 420 -2.26 2.35 14.01
C TYR A 420 -2.68 3.64 13.31
N ARG A 421 -1.87 4.70 13.40
CA ARG A 421 -2.13 5.97 12.71
C ARG A 421 -1.98 5.86 11.18
N GLU A 422 -1.11 4.97 10.68
CA GLU A 422 -0.93 4.73 9.24
C GLU A 422 -2.09 3.97 8.61
N ALA A 423 -2.63 2.98 9.29
CA ALA A 423 -3.57 2.02 8.71
C ALA A 423 -4.85 2.64 8.10
N PRO A 424 -5.53 3.65 8.69
CA PRO A 424 -6.78 4.18 8.16
C PRO A 424 -6.68 4.84 6.78
N VAL A 425 -5.52 5.37 6.41
CA VAL A 425 -5.37 6.09 5.14
C VAL A 425 -5.54 5.16 3.93
N ASN A 426 -5.06 3.92 4.02
CA ASN A 426 -5.15 2.95 2.94
C ASN A 426 -6.60 2.54 2.60
N SER A 427 -7.53 2.61 3.55
CA SER A 427 -8.96 2.41 3.26
C SER A 427 -9.67 3.68 2.79
N THR A 428 -9.00 4.84 2.80
CA THR A 428 -9.58 6.15 2.48
C THR A 428 -9.19 6.63 1.08
N TRP A 429 -7.87 6.72 0.79
CA TRP A 429 -7.38 7.19 -0.49
C TRP A 429 -7.54 6.15 -1.61
N GLU A 430 -7.29 6.53 -2.89
CA GLU A 430 -7.41 5.66 -4.08
C GLU A 430 -8.83 5.05 -4.26
N GLY A 431 -9.80 5.71 -3.69
CA GLY A 431 -11.19 5.23 -3.59
C GLY A 431 -11.47 4.52 -2.27
N SER A 432 -12.42 5.07 -1.52
CA SER A 432 -12.86 4.51 -0.23
C SER A 432 -13.58 3.16 -0.40
N GLY A 433 -13.91 2.51 0.72
CA GLY A 433 -14.54 1.19 0.70
C GLY A 433 -15.78 1.09 -0.20
N ASN A 434 -16.69 2.06 -0.18
CA ASN A 434 -17.85 2.06 -1.08
C ASN A 434 -17.46 2.16 -2.55
N VAL A 435 -16.44 2.97 -2.86
CA VAL A 435 -15.94 3.10 -4.24
C VAL A 435 -15.38 1.78 -4.74
N GLN A 436 -14.64 1.04 -3.91
CA GLN A 436 -14.13 -0.28 -4.27
C GLN A 436 -15.26 -1.28 -4.53
N CYS A 437 -16.25 -1.34 -3.63
CA CYS A 437 -17.40 -2.26 -3.80
C CYS A 437 -18.22 -1.93 -5.06
N LEU A 438 -18.42 -0.66 -5.37
CA LEU A 438 -19.08 -0.24 -6.62
C LEU A 438 -18.21 -0.57 -7.85
N ASP A 439 -16.87 -0.54 -7.72
CA ASP A 439 -15.97 -0.92 -8.81
C ASP A 439 -15.96 -2.44 -9.05
N VAL A 440 -16.09 -3.25 -7.99
CA VAL A 440 -16.33 -4.69 -8.09
C VAL A 440 -17.61 -4.97 -8.91
N LEU A 441 -18.73 -4.33 -8.55
CA LEU A 441 -19.99 -4.49 -9.31
C LEU A 441 -19.86 -4.02 -10.76
N ARG A 442 -19.08 -2.96 -11.01
CA ARG A 442 -18.82 -2.47 -12.37
C ARG A 442 -18.01 -3.46 -13.19
N ALA A 443 -16.95 -4.05 -12.61
CA ALA A 443 -16.15 -5.08 -13.28
C ALA A 443 -17.02 -6.28 -13.68
N LEU A 444 -17.82 -6.78 -12.74
CA LEU A 444 -18.70 -7.92 -12.96
C LEU A 444 -19.83 -7.65 -13.97
N SER A 445 -20.30 -6.40 -14.09
CA SER A 445 -21.44 -6.06 -14.97
C SER A 445 -21.04 -5.60 -16.37
N LYS A 446 -19.84 -5.01 -16.52
CA LYS A 446 -19.42 -4.38 -17.79
C LYS A 446 -18.41 -5.18 -18.58
N GLU A 447 -17.67 -6.07 -17.94
CA GLU A 447 -16.60 -6.83 -18.57
C GLU A 447 -17.00 -8.29 -18.63
N SER A 448 -17.22 -8.78 -19.86
CA SER A 448 -17.62 -10.18 -20.09
C SER A 448 -16.54 -11.16 -19.60
N GLY A 449 -16.96 -12.25 -18.95
CA GLY A 449 -16.10 -13.32 -18.47
C GLY A 449 -15.38 -13.04 -17.14
N VAL A 450 -15.51 -11.86 -16.51
CA VAL A 450 -14.90 -11.60 -15.20
C VAL A 450 -15.51 -12.49 -14.10
N LEU A 451 -16.82 -12.72 -14.16
CA LEU A 451 -17.49 -13.62 -13.22
C LEU A 451 -17.05 -15.09 -13.43
N ASP A 452 -16.87 -15.49 -14.69
CA ASP A 452 -16.39 -16.84 -15.03
C ASP A 452 -14.95 -17.05 -14.53
N VAL A 453 -14.09 -16.03 -14.67
CA VAL A 453 -12.72 -16.05 -14.13
C VAL A 453 -12.74 -16.18 -12.62
N LEU A 454 -13.61 -15.44 -11.90
CA LEU A 454 -13.75 -15.57 -10.45
C LEU A 454 -14.08 -17.01 -10.03
N PHE A 455 -15.09 -17.61 -10.65
CA PHE A 455 -15.48 -18.97 -10.28
C PHE A 455 -14.51 -20.04 -10.79
N SER A 456 -13.82 -19.81 -11.89
CA SER A 456 -12.70 -20.64 -12.33
C SER A 456 -11.53 -20.60 -11.34
N GLU A 457 -11.20 -19.42 -10.83
CA GLU A 457 -10.16 -19.27 -9.80
C GLU A 457 -10.55 -19.94 -8.49
N LEU A 458 -11.80 -19.82 -8.05
CA LEU A 458 -12.30 -20.47 -6.82
C LEU A 458 -12.37 -22.00 -6.96
N GLY A 459 -12.56 -22.51 -8.18
CA GLY A 459 -12.67 -23.93 -8.48
C GLY A 459 -13.91 -24.59 -7.87
N ASP A 460 -13.78 -25.86 -7.50
CA ASP A 460 -14.82 -26.69 -6.88
C ASP A 460 -14.74 -26.73 -5.33
N GLY A 461 -13.88 -25.92 -4.74
CA GLY A 461 -13.64 -25.90 -3.28
C GLY A 461 -12.47 -26.75 -2.83
N HIS A 462 -11.63 -27.27 -3.74
CA HIS A 462 -10.41 -28.05 -3.44
C HIS A 462 -10.68 -29.25 -2.48
N GLY A 463 -11.86 -29.87 -2.60
CA GLY A 463 -12.29 -30.98 -1.73
C GLY A 463 -12.74 -30.57 -0.33
N ASP A 464 -12.70 -29.29 0.04
CA ASP A 464 -13.21 -28.81 1.32
C ASP A 464 -14.68 -28.39 1.21
N LYS A 465 -15.54 -29.01 2.04
CA LYS A 465 -16.99 -28.78 2.02
C LYS A 465 -17.38 -27.36 2.44
N ARG A 466 -16.58 -26.71 3.29
CA ARG A 466 -16.85 -25.34 3.77
C ARG A 466 -16.65 -24.35 2.61
N LEU A 467 -15.55 -24.48 1.88
CA LEU A 467 -15.29 -23.64 0.71
C LEU A 467 -16.28 -23.92 -0.41
N ALA A 468 -16.60 -25.21 -0.69
CA ALA A 468 -17.61 -25.56 -1.69
C ALA A 468 -19.00 -24.97 -1.37
N ALA A 469 -19.40 -24.99 -0.09
CA ALA A 469 -20.65 -24.37 0.36
C ALA A 469 -20.62 -22.84 0.19
N HIS A 470 -19.50 -22.20 0.54
CA HIS A 470 -19.31 -20.76 0.35
C HIS A 470 -19.38 -20.34 -1.12
N ILE A 471 -18.73 -21.08 -2.01
CA ILE A 471 -18.80 -20.86 -3.48
C ILE A 471 -20.24 -20.98 -3.97
N SER A 472 -20.98 -22.00 -3.52
CA SER A 472 -22.39 -22.19 -3.89
C SER A 472 -23.28 -21.04 -3.42
N GLN A 473 -23.05 -20.53 -2.20
CA GLN A 473 -23.75 -19.35 -1.66
C GLN A 473 -23.43 -18.09 -2.49
N LEU A 474 -22.16 -17.88 -2.83
CA LEU A 474 -21.71 -16.76 -3.65
C LEU A 474 -22.33 -16.81 -5.06
N GLN A 475 -22.37 -17.99 -5.70
CA GLN A 475 -23.05 -18.20 -6.99
C GLN A 475 -24.55 -17.87 -6.92
N ALA A 476 -25.22 -18.28 -5.85
CA ALA A 476 -26.63 -17.96 -5.61
C ALA A 476 -26.84 -16.45 -5.41
N ALA A 477 -25.94 -15.81 -4.64
CA ALA A 477 -26.00 -14.37 -4.36
C ALA A 477 -25.85 -13.51 -5.63
N PHE A 478 -25.07 -13.95 -6.63
CA PHE A 478 -24.95 -13.23 -7.91
C PHE A 478 -26.11 -13.47 -8.87
N LYS A 479 -26.90 -14.56 -8.71
CA LYS A 479 -28.13 -14.78 -9.48
C LYS A 479 -29.25 -13.82 -9.06
N ASP A 480 -29.27 -13.41 -7.80
CA ASP A 480 -30.17 -12.38 -7.28
C ASP A 480 -29.54 -11.00 -7.49
N THR A 481 -30.08 -10.23 -8.42
CA THR A 481 -29.64 -8.86 -8.73
C THR A 481 -30.42 -7.79 -7.97
N SER A 482 -31.45 -8.19 -7.18
CA SER A 482 -32.22 -7.27 -6.36
C SER A 482 -31.31 -6.64 -5.30
N ASP A 483 -31.41 -5.33 -5.12
CA ASP A 483 -30.63 -4.56 -4.13
C ASP A 483 -29.10 -4.83 -4.15
N ILE A 484 -28.53 -5.21 -5.30
CA ILE A 484 -27.12 -5.62 -5.41
C ILE A 484 -26.16 -4.55 -4.89
N GLN A 485 -26.46 -3.26 -5.07
CA GLN A 485 -25.63 -2.18 -4.53
C GLN A 485 -25.68 -2.12 -2.99
N TYR A 486 -26.83 -2.41 -2.39
CA TYR A 486 -26.98 -2.47 -0.94
C TYR A 486 -26.13 -3.63 -0.35
N ARG A 487 -26.07 -4.75 -1.05
CA ARG A 487 -25.29 -5.94 -0.67
C ARG A 487 -23.83 -5.90 -1.12
N ALA A 488 -23.38 -4.86 -1.83
CA ALA A 488 -22.07 -4.82 -2.48
C ALA A 488 -20.89 -5.07 -1.52
N ARG A 489 -20.95 -4.58 -0.28
CA ARG A 489 -19.91 -4.83 0.73
C ARG A 489 -19.84 -6.29 1.12
N GLN A 490 -20.99 -6.93 1.36
CA GLN A 490 -21.06 -8.36 1.70
C GLN A 490 -20.52 -9.21 0.56
N LEU A 491 -20.95 -8.95 -0.68
CA LEU A 491 -20.47 -9.68 -1.86
C LEU A 491 -18.95 -9.52 -2.06
N THR A 492 -18.41 -8.33 -1.82
CA THR A 492 -16.97 -8.08 -1.92
C THR A 492 -16.18 -8.82 -0.82
N GLU A 493 -16.72 -8.85 0.40
CA GLU A 493 -16.17 -9.64 1.52
C GLU A 493 -16.18 -11.13 1.19
N ASP A 494 -17.31 -11.66 0.73
CA ASP A 494 -17.46 -13.08 0.40
C ASP A 494 -16.49 -13.51 -0.73
N ILE A 495 -16.26 -12.66 -1.74
CA ILE A 495 -15.24 -12.89 -2.76
C ILE A 495 -13.84 -12.95 -2.13
N ALA A 496 -13.50 -11.98 -1.29
CA ALA A 496 -12.19 -11.92 -0.64
C ALA A 496 -11.92 -13.16 0.22
N LEU A 497 -12.89 -13.55 1.05
CA LEU A 497 -12.78 -14.72 1.93
C LEU A 497 -12.65 -16.02 1.14
N GLY A 498 -13.42 -16.18 0.05
CA GLY A 498 -13.32 -17.33 -0.84
C GLY A 498 -11.94 -17.46 -1.48
N LEU A 499 -11.40 -16.35 -2.01
CA LEU A 499 -10.06 -16.32 -2.61
C LEU A 499 -8.95 -16.60 -1.58
N GLN A 500 -9.02 -15.99 -0.40
CA GLN A 500 -8.06 -16.23 0.67
C GLN A 500 -8.11 -17.69 1.14
N ALA A 501 -9.30 -18.24 1.34
CA ALA A 501 -9.47 -19.65 1.74
C ALA A 501 -8.87 -20.62 0.71
N LYS A 502 -9.15 -20.39 -0.58
CA LYS A 502 -8.57 -21.18 -1.68
C LYS A 502 -7.04 -21.13 -1.66
N LEU A 503 -6.46 -19.94 -1.57
CA LEU A 503 -5.00 -19.77 -1.56
C LEU A 503 -4.35 -20.51 -0.37
N LEU A 504 -4.92 -20.38 0.82
CA LEU A 504 -4.41 -21.05 2.02
C LEU A 504 -4.53 -22.59 1.94
N LEU A 505 -5.60 -23.12 1.33
CA LEU A 505 -5.72 -24.55 1.06
C LEU A 505 -4.64 -25.04 0.09
N GLU A 506 -4.40 -24.32 -1.00
CA GLU A 506 -3.37 -24.64 -1.99
C GLU A 506 -1.94 -24.55 -1.41
N ALA A 507 -1.74 -23.72 -0.38
CA ALA A 507 -0.46 -23.65 0.32
C ALA A 507 -0.10 -24.94 1.03
N GLY A 508 -1.10 -25.73 1.44
CA GLY A 508 -0.91 -27.05 2.03
C GLY A 508 -0.59 -27.06 3.52
N ASN A 509 -0.63 -25.91 4.20
CA ASN A 509 -0.51 -25.86 5.66
C ASN A 509 -1.89 -26.07 6.29
N SER A 510 -2.15 -27.30 6.76
CA SER A 510 -3.47 -27.69 7.29
C SER A 510 -3.86 -26.90 8.53
N ALA A 511 -2.92 -26.59 9.43
CA ALA A 511 -3.21 -25.81 10.63
C ALA A 511 -3.77 -24.42 10.30
N VAL A 512 -3.13 -23.74 9.30
CA VAL A 512 -3.55 -22.41 8.84
C VAL A 512 -4.86 -22.49 8.06
N SER A 513 -4.95 -23.39 7.07
CA SER A 513 -6.14 -23.47 6.21
C SER A 513 -7.38 -23.92 6.99
N ASP A 514 -7.28 -24.94 7.84
CA ASP A 514 -8.41 -25.41 8.64
C ASP A 514 -8.93 -24.36 9.61
N ALA A 515 -8.03 -23.66 10.30
CA ALA A 515 -8.41 -22.60 11.21
C ALA A 515 -9.07 -21.42 10.47
N PHE A 516 -8.52 -21.04 9.30
CA PHE A 516 -9.10 -19.97 8.47
C PHE A 516 -10.50 -20.33 7.99
N LEU A 517 -10.69 -21.52 7.41
CA LEU A 517 -11.99 -21.96 6.92
C LEU A 517 -13.00 -22.12 8.07
N ALA A 518 -12.60 -22.68 9.20
CA ALA A 518 -13.47 -22.86 10.35
C ALA A 518 -13.94 -21.52 10.95
N SER A 519 -13.08 -20.51 10.96
CA SER A 519 -13.39 -19.19 11.52
C SER A 519 -14.04 -18.26 10.50
N ARG A 520 -13.52 -18.15 9.27
CA ARG A 520 -13.97 -17.14 8.30
C ARG A 520 -15.14 -17.58 7.43
N LEU A 521 -15.26 -18.88 7.13
CA LEU A 521 -16.39 -19.45 6.37
C LEU A 521 -17.40 -20.16 7.27
N GLY A 522 -17.10 -20.29 8.57
CA GLY A 522 -17.98 -20.84 9.60
C GLY A 522 -18.62 -19.75 10.47
N SER A 523 -18.96 -20.13 11.70
CA SER A 523 -19.46 -19.20 12.72
C SER A 523 -18.29 -18.58 13.48
N ALA A 524 -17.74 -17.49 13.00
CA ALA A 524 -16.70 -16.74 13.71
C ALA A 524 -17.28 -15.70 14.68
N GLY A 525 -16.48 -15.35 15.69
CA GLY A 525 -16.72 -14.14 16.49
C GLY A 525 -16.59 -12.86 15.65
N ARG A 526 -17.11 -11.75 16.19
CA ARG A 526 -17.04 -10.44 15.51
C ARG A 526 -15.76 -9.66 15.80
N VAL A 527 -14.98 -10.14 16.76
CA VAL A 527 -13.67 -9.57 17.15
C VAL A 527 -12.60 -10.65 17.04
N TYR A 528 -11.34 -10.27 17.02
CA TYR A 528 -10.23 -11.22 17.04
C TYR A 528 -10.19 -12.03 18.35
N GLY A 529 -9.51 -13.18 18.32
CA GLY A 529 -9.39 -14.06 19.48
C GLY A 529 -10.62 -14.95 19.74
N ALA A 530 -11.45 -15.13 18.73
CA ALA A 530 -12.67 -15.94 18.81
C ALA A 530 -12.65 -17.15 17.85
N LEU A 531 -11.48 -17.77 17.67
CA LEU A 531 -11.35 -18.99 16.88
C LEU A 531 -12.14 -20.14 17.51
N PRO A 532 -12.76 -21.01 16.70
CA PRO A 532 -13.53 -22.14 17.19
C PRO A 532 -12.64 -23.21 17.86
N ARG A 533 -13.25 -24.08 18.64
CA ARG A 533 -12.54 -25.21 19.26
C ARG A 533 -12.00 -26.18 18.18
N GLY A 534 -10.84 -26.77 18.47
CA GLY A 534 -10.23 -27.81 17.65
C GLY A 534 -9.26 -27.28 16.58
N VAL A 535 -9.00 -25.97 16.54
CA VAL A 535 -7.93 -25.41 15.69
C VAL A 535 -6.56 -25.54 16.38
N GLU A 536 -5.50 -25.71 15.58
CA GLU A 536 -4.13 -25.92 16.05
C GLU A 536 -3.43 -24.58 16.33
N VAL A 537 -3.91 -23.84 17.34
CA VAL A 537 -3.44 -22.48 17.65
C VAL A 537 -1.92 -22.42 17.91
N GLU A 538 -1.34 -23.43 18.56
CA GLU A 538 0.10 -23.46 18.86
C GLU A 538 0.94 -23.51 17.58
N ALA A 539 0.55 -24.32 16.59
CA ALA A 539 1.25 -24.41 15.31
C ALA A 539 1.18 -23.07 14.52
N ILE A 540 0.03 -22.40 14.56
CA ILE A 540 -0.18 -21.10 13.89
C ILE A 540 0.66 -20.01 14.57
N VAL A 541 0.65 -19.96 15.90
CA VAL A 541 1.45 -18.99 16.67
C VAL A 541 2.94 -19.21 16.43
N ALA A 542 3.42 -20.46 16.50
CA ALA A 542 4.82 -20.79 16.25
C ALA A 542 5.28 -20.36 14.84
N ARG A 543 4.43 -20.54 13.81
CA ARG A 543 4.70 -20.13 12.42
C ARG A 543 4.88 -18.62 12.25
N SER A 544 4.20 -17.81 13.06
CA SER A 544 4.18 -16.35 12.95
C SER A 544 5.13 -15.64 13.91
N THR A 545 5.59 -16.33 14.99
CA THR A 545 6.51 -15.76 15.98
C THR A 545 7.91 -15.63 15.40
N PRO A 546 8.57 -14.45 15.51
CA PRO A 546 9.92 -14.27 15.01
C PRO A 546 10.91 -15.17 15.77
N LEU A 547 11.74 -15.88 15.01
CA LEU A 547 12.89 -16.62 15.52
C LEU A 547 14.14 -15.76 15.29
N LEU A 548 14.77 -15.28 16.37
CA LEU A 548 15.97 -14.43 16.36
C LEU A 548 17.23 -15.30 16.38
#